data_80503ae65262dd01f99f21d034b7e5fd
#
_entry.id   80503ae65262dd01f99f21d034b7e5fd
#
_cell.length_a   1.000
_cell.length_b   1.000
_cell.length_c   1.000
_cell.angle_alpha   90.00
_cell.angle_beta   90.00
_cell.angle_gamma   90.00
#
_symmetry.space_group_name_H-M   'P 1'
#
loop_
_entity.id
_entity.type
_entity.pdbx_description
1 polymer ?
#
loop_
_entity_poly.entity_id
_entity_poly.type
_entity_poly.pdbx_seq_one_letter_code
_entity_poly.pdbx_strand_id
1 'polypeptide(L)'
;MTKARDLADLGNGVTEADIAASNSATNGYMLTAQSGNTGGLTWAEAPSSFAPVAVTGATPSLNVGTYNYFSGATFNADTTISFASVPTEANWRYSALIAAESGFELSNATWDRKSLDVVGQEAAPRGLFISTDGTELYMAGEGGDGVDQYTLSTAYNISTATHTRFFSISAKDNNPEDIFFKPDGTEMYTISSFGDAVYQWTLSTAWDISSATYTSVKSVAAQDTA
;
A
#
# COMPACT_ATOMS: atom_id res chain seq x y z
N MET A 1 -50.72 -10.97 37.88
CA MET A 1 -51.34 -11.45 36.63
C MET A 1 -50.44 -11.04 35.47
N THR A 2 -49.65 -11.97 34.97
CA THR A 2 -48.85 -11.78 33.76
C THR A 2 -49.82 -11.80 32.60
N LYS A 3 -50.03 -10.66 31.96
CA LYS A 3 -50.76 -10.61 30.68
C LYS A 3 -49.90 -11.35 29.67
N ALA A 4 -50.32 -12.54 29.28
CA ALA A 4 -49.85 -13.15 28.05
C ALA A 4 -50.31 -12.22 26.90
N ARG A 5 -49.42 -11.58 26.22
CA ARG A 5 -49.74 -10.79 25.05
C ARG A 5 -50.11 -11.74 23.92
N ASP A 6 -51.21 -11.43 23.29
CA ASP A 6 -51.66 -12.15 22.11
C ASP A 6 -50.69 -11.83 20.96
N LEU A 7 -50.32 -12.87 20.20
CA LEU A 7 -49.47 -12.71 19.02
C LEU A 7 -50.07 -11.73 18.00
N ALA A 8 -51.39 -11.50 18.05
CA ALA A 8 -52.11 -10.56 17.22
C ALA A 8 -51.73 -9.09 17.49
N ASP A 9 -51.23 -8.74 18.68
CA ASP A 9 -50.79 -7.40 19.05
C ASP A 9 -49.43 -7.00 18.43
N LEU A 10 -48.65 -7.97 17.97
CA LEU A 10 -47.37 -7.71 17.31
C LEU A 10 -47.51 -7.16 15.89
N GLY A 11 -48.70 -7.24 15.29
CA GLY A 11 -48.98 -6.74 13.94
C GLY A 11 -48.97 -5.20 13.86
N ASN A 12 -49.10 -4.49 14.99
CA ASN A 12 -49.08 -2.99 15.04
C ASN A 12 -47.72 -2.41 15.45
N GLY A 13 -46.68 -3.23 15.49
CA GLY A 13 -45.34 -2.83 15.94
C GLY A 13 -45.21 -2.81 17.46
N VAL A 14 -43.97 -2.96 17.93
CA VAL A 14 -43.62 -2.84 19.34
C VAL A 14 -43.45 -1.38 19.68
N THR A 15 -44.30 -0.84 20.59
CA THR A 15 -44.14 0.55 21.04
C THR A 15 -43.27 0.60 22.31
N GLU A 16 -42.78 1.77 22.67
CA GLU A 16 -42.02 1.98 23.91
C GLU A 16 -42.78 1.50 25.16
N ALA A 17 -44.11 1.66 25.19
CA ALA A 17 -44.95 1.17 26.27
C ALA A 17 -44.97 -0.36 26.39
N ASP A 18 -44.58 -1.05 25.36
CA ASP A 18 -44.49 -2.51 25.31
C ASP A 18 -43.16 -3.04 25.84
N ILE A 19 -42.16 -2.17 26.00
CA ILE A 19 -40.83 -2.49 26.49
C ILE A 19 -40.78 -2.21 27.99
N ALA A 20 -40.63 -3.27 28.80
CA ALA A 20 -40.50 -3.14 30.25
C ALA A 20 -39.10 -2.68 30.65
N ALA A 21 -38.73 -1.49 30.29
CA ALA A 21 -37.50 -0.84 30.72
C ALA A 21 -37.68 -0.23 32.13
N SER A 22 -36.63 -0.13 32.90
CA SER A 22 -36.65 0.41 34.26
C SER A 22 -36.76 1.93 34.33
N ASN A 23 -36.57 2.62 33.18
CA ASN A 23 -36.67 4.06 33.05
C ASN A 23 -37.34 4.44 31.73
N SER A 24 -37.65 5.71 31.58
CA SER A 24 -38.21 6.27 30.32
C SER A 24 -37.17 6.41 29.26
N ALA A 25 -37.56 6.27 28.00
CA ALA A 25 -36.69 6.55 26.84
C ALA A 25 -36.25 8.00 26.82
N THR A 26 -34.99 8.21 26.52
CA THR A 26 -34.40 9.54 26.32
C THR A 26 -33.74 9.57 24.94
N ASN A 27 -33.92 10.67 24.22
CA ASN A 27 -33.35 10.80 22.90
C ASN A 27 -31.82 10.64 22.93
N GLY A 28 -31.28 9.73 22.09
CA GLY A 28 -29.86 9.39 22.07
C GLY A 28 -29.48 8.24 23.02
N TYR A 29 -30.42 7.69 23.79
CA TYR A 29 -30.18 6.54 24.65
C TYR A 29 -30.42 5.24 23.86
N MET A 30 -29.74 4.20 24.26
CA MET A 30 -29.91 2.83 23.76
C MET A 30 -30.58 1.97 24.80
N LEU A 31 -31.42 1.04 24.35
CA LEU A 31 -31.97 0.02 25.24
C LEU A 31 -30.88 -1.03 25.52
N THR A 32 -30.52 -1.15 26.79
CA THR A 32 -29.44 -2.06 27.26
C THR A 32 -29.95 -3.07 28.22
N ALA A 33 -29.40 -4.29 28.23
CA ALA A 33 -29.67 -5.30 29.19
C ALA A 33 -28.90 -5.02 30.48
N GLN A 34 -29.61 -5.03 31.63
CA GLN A 34 -29.01 -4.86 32.96
C GLN A 34 -29.61 -5.86 33.96
N SER A 35 -28.75 -6.70 34.52
CA SER A 35 -29.17 -7.81 35.38
C SER A 35 -29.77 -7.41 36.74
N GLY A 36 -29.66 -6.15 37.14
CA GLY A 36 -30.20 -5.65 38.42
C GLY A 36 -31.54 -4.93 38.33
N ASN A 37 -32.11 -4.75 37.15
CA ASN A 37 -33.29 -3.93 36.93
C ASN A 37 -34.54 -4.78 36.69
N THR A 38 -35.68 -4.27 37.16
CA THR A 38 -36.99 -4.90 36.89
C THR A 38 -37.24 -4.93 35.38
N GLY A 39 -37.43 -6.14 34.83
CA GLY A 39 -37.59 -6.38 33.40
C GLY A 39 -36.25 -6.62 32.67
N GLY A 40 -35.09 -6.43 33.31
CA GLY A 40 -33.77 -6.70 32.76
C GLY A 40 -33.33 -5.72 31.70
N LEU A 41 -34.06 -4.64 31.46
CA LEU A 41 -33.79 -3.62 30.41
C LEU A 41 -33.77 -2.22 31.03
N THR A 42 -32.95 -1.35 30.50
CA THR A 42 -32.89 0.07 30.83
C THR A 42 -32.49 0.89 29.60
N TRP A 43 -32.99 2.14 29.53
CA TRP A 43 -32.44 3.11 28.59
C TRP A 43 -31.18 3.70 29.18
N ALA A 44 -30.09 3.56 28.52
CA ALA A 44 -28.80 4.11 28.90
C ALA A 44 -28.25 4.98 27.76
N GLU A 45 -27.46 5.96 28.12
CA GLU A 45 -26.73 6.73 27.17
C GLU A 45 -25.92 5.80 26.24
N ALA A 46 -25.99 6.02 24.94
CA ALA A 46 -25.17 5.24 24.01
C ALA A 46 -23.70 5.36 24.44
N PRO A 47 -23.00 4.22 24.57
CA PRO A 47 -21.61 4.28 24.99
C PRO A 47 -20.87 5.30 24.14
N SER A 48 -20.12 6.20 24.75
CA SER A 48 -19.27 7.19 24.06
C SER A 48 -18.24 6.51 23.14
N SER A 49 -18.13 5.19 23.22
CA SER A 49 -17.33 4.33 22.36
C SER A 49 -17.74 4.29 20.88
N PHE A 50 -18.89 4.88 20.51
CA PHE A 50 -19.21 5.10 19.09
C PHE A 50 -18.54 6.36 18.52
N ALA A 51 -17.99 7.23 19.36
CA ALA A 51 -17.15 8.30 18.87
C ALA A 51 -15.83 7.70 18.35
N PRO A 52 -15.38 8.07 17.14
CA PRO A 52 -14.11 7.58 16.63
C PRO A 52 -12.96 7.99 17.55
N VAL A 53 -12.12 7.02 17.90
CA VAL A 53 -10.90 7.28 18.67
C VAL A 53 -9.77 7.58 17.71
N ALA A 54 -9.13 8.74 17.89
CA ALA A 54 -7.96 9.09 17.10
C ALA A 54 -6.81 8.11 17.38
N VAL A 55 -6.27 7.54 16.31
CA VAL A 55 -5.12 6.66 16.36
C VAL A 55 -3.88 7.50 16.08
N THR A 56 -2.95 7.56 17.03
CA THR A 56 -1.73 8.38 16.94
C THR A 56 -0.50 7.55 17.22
N GLY A 57 0.62 7.94 16.64
CA GLY A 57 1.91 7.27 16.85
C GLY A 57 2.27 6.24 15.77
N ALA A 58 3.54 5.85 15.74
CA ALA A 58 4.08 4.93 14.75
C ALA A 58 3.68 3.46 14.99
N THR A 59 3.34 3.10 16.23
CA THR A 59 2.91 1.75 16.62
C THR A 59 1.66 1.82 17.49
N PRO A 60 0.49 2.20 16.93
CA PRO A 60 -0.71 2.33 17.72
C PRO A 60 -1.22 0.98 18.21
N SER A 61 -1.68 0.96 19.45
CA SER A 61 -2.40 -0.18 20.02
C SER A 61 -3.89 0.15 20.13
N LEU A 62 -4.73 -0.65 19.48
CA LEU A 62 -6.18 -0.47 19.48
C LEU A 62 -6.82 -1.40 20.52
N ASN A 63 -7.47 -0.83 21.52
CA ASN A 63 -8.22 -1.62 22.50
C ASN A 63 -9.63 -1.93 21.97
N VAL A 64 -9.77 -3.01 21.25
CA VAL A 64 -11.03 -3.43 20.62
C VAL A 64 -12.03 -4.04 21.62
N GLY A 65 -11.60 -4.35 22.83
CA GLY A 65 -12.50 -4.77 23.92
C GLY A 65 -13.32 -3.62 24.52
N THR A 66 -12.87 -2.38 24.33
CA THR A 66 -13.53 -1.19 24.86
C THR A 66 -14.19 -0.34 23.78
N TYR A 67 -13.63 -0.34 22.57
CA TYR A 67 -14.07 0.53 21.48
C TYR A 67 -14.45 -0.28 20.24
N ASN A 68 -15.55 0.10 19.59
CA ASN A 68 -16.06 -0.57 18.38
C ASN A 68 -15.69 0.15 17.08
N TYR A 69 -15.24 1.38 17.17
CA TYR A 69 -14.93 2.20 16.00
C TYR A 69 -13.73 3.11 16.27
N PHE A 70 -12.81 3.12 15.33
CA PHE A 70 -11.60 3.95 15.36
C PHE A 70 -11.52 4.73 14.06
N SER A 71 -11.14 5.98 14.15
CA SER A 71 -10.84 6.81 12.98
C SER A 71 -9.55 7.58 13.24
N GLY A 72 -8.87 7.99 12.18
CA GLY A 72 -7.89 8.99 12.34
C GLY A 72 -6.55 8.76 11.84
N ALA A 73 -5.47 8.47 12.30
CA ALA A 73 -4.12 8.79 11.94
C ALA A 73 -3.73 8.38 10.51
N THR A 74 -3.06 9.26 9.83
CA THR A 74 -2.22 8.93 8.68
C THR A 74 -1.03 8.12 9.20
N PHE A 75 -0.87 6.90 8.71
CA PHE A 75 0.29 6.08 9.03
C PHE A 75 1.40 6.42 8.04
N ASN A 76 2.48 6.98 8.55
CA ASN A 76 3.67 7.27 7.76
C ASN A 76 4.68 6.14 7.97
N ALA A 77 5.19 5.58 6.89
CA ALA A 77 6.12 4.45 6.89
C ALA A 77 5.53 3.14 7.48
N ASP A 78 6.39 2.19 7.78
CA ASP A 78 6.02 0.86 8.30
C ASP A 78 5.38 0.97 9.70
N THR A 79 4.07 0.98 9.74
CA THR A 79 3.32 1.06 10.99
C THR A 79 2.73 -0.30 11.34
N THR A 80 3.10 -0.83 12.50
CA THR A 80 2.49 -2.04 13.04
C THR A 80 1.27 -1.66 13.87
N ILE A 81 0.10 -2.17 13.49
CA ILE A 81 -1.14 -2.04 14.28
C ILE A 81 -1.28 -3.28 15.12
N SER A 82 -1.31 -3.13 16.44
CA SER A 82 -1.59 -4.22 17.38
C SER A 82 -2.99 -4.04 17.99
N PHE A 83 -3.68 -5.14 18.17
CA PHE A 83 -4.99 -5.17 18.82
C PHE A 83 -4.83 -5.67 20.26
N ALA A 84 -5.17 -4.81 21.22
CA ALA A 84 -5.21 -5.18 22.63
C ALA A 84 -6.63 -5.62 23.01
N SER A 85 -6.74 -6.53 23.97
CA SER A 85 -8.03 -7.01 24.49
C SER A 85 -8.98 -7.56 23.42
N VAL A 86 -8.44 -8.33 22.49
CA VAL A 86 -9.24 -8.97 21.44
C VAL A 86 -10.21 -9.98 22.10
N PRO A 87 -11.53 -9.89 21.83
CA PRO A 87 -12.48 -10.87 22.33
C PRO A 87 -12.15 -12.29 21.85
N THR A 88 -12.30 -13.27 22.73
CA THR A 88 -12.04 -14.70 22.42
C THR A 88 -13.23 -15.42 21.78
N GLU A 89 -14.30 -14.70 21.50
CA GLU A 89 -15.53 -15.26 20.95
C GLU A 89 -15.37 -15.63 19.47
N ALA A 90 -15.89 -16.79 19.09
CA ALA A 90 -15.67 -17.41 17.77
C ALA A 90 -16.20 -16.61 16.57
N ASN A 91 -17.07 -15.62 16.81
CA ASN A 91 -17.71 -14.82 15.76
C ASN A 91 -17.21 -13.36 15.69
N TRP A 92 -16.18 -13.02 16.45
CA TRP A 92 -15.63 -11.68 16.40
C TRP A 92 -14.93 -11.43 15.05
N ARG A 93 -15.27 -10.34 14.39
CA ARG A 93 -14.66 -9.93 13.12
C ARG A 93 -14.30 -8.46 13.18
N TYR A 94 -13.15 -8.13 12.64
CA TYR A 94 -12.83 -6.74 12.32
C TYR A 94 -12.69 -6.57 10.80
N SER A 95 -13.02 -5.41 10.32
CA SER A 95 -12.67 -4.98 8.96
C SER A 95 -11.94 -3.65 9.06
N ALA A 96 -10.76 -3.59 8.45
CA ALA A 96 -10.00 -2.36 8.33
C ALA A 96 -10.00 -1.96 6.84
N LEU A 97 -10.51 -0.76 6.54
CA LEU A 97 -10.25 -0.11 5.27
C LEU A 97 -8.97 0.71 5.47
N ILE A 98 -7.85 0.17 5.06
CA ILE A 98 -6.61 0.93 4.95
C ILE A 98 -6.64 1.57 3.57
N ALA A 99 -7.02 2.83 3.49
CA ALA A 99 -6.73 3.64 2.32
C ALA A 99 -5.22 3.91 2.39
N ALA A 100 -4.43 3.18 1.60
CA ALA A 100 -3.12 3.66 1.25
C ALA A 100 -3.34 5.00 0.54
N GLU A 101 -2.83 6.08 1.10
CA GLU A 101 -2.66 7.27 0.30
C GLU A 101 -1.83 6.83 -0.90
N SER A 102 -2.39 6.99 -2.10
CA SER A 102 -1.63 6.73 -3.32
C SER A 102 -0.49 7.74 -3.32
N GLY A 103 0.70 7.32 -2.87
CA GLY A 103 1.88 8.16 -2.81
C GLY A 103 2.36 8.67 -4.17
N PHE A 104 1.52 8.52 -5.22
CA PHE A 104 1.78 8.91 -6.60
C PHE A 104 0.83 10.01 -7.11
N GLU A 105 0.32 10.87 -6.21
CA GLU A 105 -0.45 12.06 -6.59
C GLU A 105 0.45 13.11 -7.23
N LEU A 106 0.56 13.06 -8.57
CA LEU A 106 1.37 14.02 -9.33
C LEU A 106 0.88 15.47 -9.20
N SER A 107 -0.38 15.68 -8.81
CA SER A 107 -0.92 17.01 -8.51
C SER A 107 -0.20 17.72 -7.36
N ASN A 108 0.40 16.95 -6.45
CA ASN A 108 1.17 17.44 -5.31
C ASN A 108 2.67 17.44 -5.56
N ALA A 109 3.12 17.02 -6.75
CA ALA A 109 4.54 16.99 -7.08
C ALA A 109 5.09 18.39 -7.18
N THR A 110 6.21 18.63 -6.50
CA THR A 110 6.99 19.87 -6.60
C THR A 110 8.39 19.55 -7.09
N TRP A 111 8.90 20.35 -8.04
CA TRP A 111 10.27 20.18 -8.45
C TRP A 111 11.23 20.61 -7.33
N ASP A 112 12.01 19.66 -6.80
CA ASP A 112 12.98 19.88 -5.72
C ASP A 112 14.35 20.39 -6.22
N ARG A 113 14.48 20.69 -7.54
CA ARG A 113 15.67 21.19 -8.21
C ARG A 113 16.86 20.22 -8.22
N LYS A 114 16.60 18.93 -8.06
CA LYS A 114 17.64 17.91 -8.23
C LYS A 114 17.71 17.47 -9.67
N SER A 115 18.91 17.39 -10.18
CA SER A 115 19.18 16.90 -11.54
C SER A 115 20.49 16.11 -11.55
N LEU A 116 20.59 15.18 -12.49
CA LEU A 116 21.79 14.43 -12.83
C LEU A 116 22.08 14.69 -14.31
N ASP A 117 23.25 15.23 -14.62
CA ASP A 117 23.74 15.33 -16.00
C ASP A 117 24.40 14.00 -16.38
N VAL A 118 23.90 13.38 -17.42
CA VAL A 118 24.31 12.05 -17.88
C VAL A 118 24.96 12.07 -19.26
N VAL A 119 25.07 13.26 -19.90
CA VAL A 119 25.53 13.40 -21.28
C VAL A 119 26.93 12.82 -21.53
N GLY A 120 27.75 12.76 -20.47
CA GLY A 120 29.11 12.18 -20.55
C GLY A 120 29.13 10.65 -20.59
N GLN A 121 28.08 10.01 -20.18
CA GLN A 121 27.91 8.55 -20.13
C GLN A 121 26.95 8.08 -21.21
N GLU A 122 25.79 8.74 -21.33
CA GLU A 122 24.74 8.38 -22.26
C GLU A 122 24.18 9.64 -22.95
N ALA A 123 24.40 9.75 -24.25
CA ALA A 123 23.94 10.90 -25.03
C ALA A 123 22.49 10.81 -25.49
N ALA A 124 21.89 9.61 -25.44
CA ALA A 124 20.51 9.33 -25.82
C ALA A 124 19.82 8.44 -24.78
N PRO A 125 19.64 8.95 -23.53
CA PRO A 125 19.00 8.18 -22.47
C PRO A 125 17.53 7.89 -22.81
N ARG A 126 17.08 6.68 -22.53
CA ARG A 126 15.71 6.18 -22.81
C ARG A 126 15.02 5.70 -21.55
N GLY A 127 15.51 4.63 -20.95
CA GLY A 127 14.91 3.95 -19.80
C GLY A 127 15.63 4.30 -18.50
N LEU A 128 14.86 4.33 -17.41
CA LEU A 128 15.35 4.61 -16.07
C LEU A 128 14.75 3.62 -15.06
N PHE A 129 15.61 3.06 -14.21
CA PHE A 129 15.19 2.25 -13.06
C PHE A 129 15.98 2.67 -11.81
N ILE A 130 15.29 2.72 -10.66
CA ILE A 130 15.93 2.93 -9.35
C ILE A 130 15.63 1.70 -8.48
N SER A 131 16.65 1.17 -7.80
CA SER A 131 16.50 0.04 -6.89
C SER A 131 15.48 0.31 -5.79
N THR A 132 14.89 -0.73 -5.24
CA THR A 132 13.81 -0.61 -4.23
C THR A 132 14.26 0.10 -2.95
N ASP A 133 15.55 0.06 -2.62
CA ASP A 133 16.16 0.78 -1.50
C ASP A 133 16.62 2.21 -1.87
N GLY A 134 16.52 2.57 -3.16
CA GLY A 134 16.88 3.90 -3.67
C GLY A 134 18.38 4.18 -3.76
N THR A 135 19.24 3.17 -3.59
CA THR A 135 20.70 3.37 -3.55
C THR A 135 21.38 3.20 -4.90
N GLU A 136 20.73 2.52 -5.86
CA GLU A 136 21.24 2.29 -7.21
C GLU A 136 20.27 2.87 -8.25
N LEU A 137 20.82 3.53 -9.28
CA LEU A 137 20.09 4.02 -10.44
C LEU A 137 20.70 3.39 -11.69
N TYR A 138 19.84 2.94 -12.59
CA TYR A 138 20.21 2.34 -13.86
C TYR A 138 19.58 3.12 -15.00
N MET A 139 20.30 3.26 -16.08
CA MET A 139 19.85 3.97 -17.26
C MET A 139 20.20 3.17 -18.50
N ALA A 140 19.21 2.91 -19.34
CA ALA A 140 19.42 2.34 -20.66
C ALA A 140 19.36 3.44 -21.73
N GLY A 141 20.15 3.32 -22.78
CA GLY A 141 20.14 4.28 -23.86
C GLY A 141 20.84 3.82 -25.13
N GLU A 142 20.51 4.51 -26.22
CA GLU A 142 21.05 4.24 -27.57
C GLU A 142 22.46 4.77 -27.77
N GLY A 143 22.89 5.80 -27.00
CA GLY A 143 24.17 6.46 -27.22
C GLY A 143 25.38 5.58 -26.99
N GLY A 144 25.23 4.59 -26.05
CA GLY A 144 26.24 3.60 -25.75
C GLY A 144 25.84 2.17 -26.10
N ASP A 145 24.62 1.93 -26.55
CA ASP A 145 24.01 0.59 -26.70
C ASP A 145 24.17 -0.25 -25.44
N GLY A 146 23.78 0.32 -24.29
CA GLY A 146 24.08 -0.31 -23.02
C GLY A 146 23.26 0.17 -21.85
N VAL A 147 23.73 -0.24 -20.68
CA VAL A 147 23.18 0.14 -19.38
C VAL A 147 24.27 0.77 -18.53
N ASP A 148 24.00 1.96 -18.05
CA ASP A 148 24.81 2.66 -17.06
C ASP A 148 24.27 2.42 -15.64
N GLN A 149 25.16 2.21 -14.68
CA GLN A 149 24.85 2.10 -13.26
C GLN A 149 25.46 3.25 -12.47
N TYR A 150 24.67 3.82 -11.60
CA TYR A 150 25.06 4.88 -10.66
C TYR A 150 24.71 4.46 -9.24
N THR A 151 25.62 4.73 -8.29
CA THR A 151 25.36 4.61 -6.87
C THR A 151 24.94 5.96 -6.32
N LEU A 152 23.87 6.01 -5.52
CA LEU A 152 23.37 7.20 -4.84
C LEU A 152 23.81 7.17 -3.37
N SER A 153 24.61 8.15 -2.94
CA SER A 153 25.04 8.25 -1.55
C SER A 153 23.92 8.63 -0.57
N THR A 154 22.82 9.16 -1.12
CA THR A 154 21.56 9.39 -0.40
C THR A 154 20.44 8.75 -1.21
N ALA A 155 19.72 7.81 -0.61
CA ALA A 155 18.66 7.06 -1.28
C ALA A 155 17.65 8.00 -1.97
N TYR A 156 17.29 7.66 -3.23
CA TYR A 156 16.39 8.43 -4.09
C TYR A 156 16.81 9.87 -4.40
N ASN A 157 18.01 10.28 -4.04
CA ASN A 157 18.50 11.62 -4.35
C ASN A 157 19.46 11.59 -5.54
N ILE A 158 18.94 11.81 -6.74
CA ILE A 158 19.71 11.75 -8.00
C ILE A 158 20.88 12.73 -8.07
N SER A 159 20.85 13.85 -7.30
CA SER A 159 21.98 14.78 -7.25
C SER A 159 23.22 14.21 -6.53
N THR A 160 23.08 13.06 -5.86
CA THR A 160 24.17 12.36 -5.18
C THR A 160 24.68 11.17 -5.97
N ALA A 161 24.19 10.97 -7.19
CA ALA A 161 24.55 9.85 -8.04
C ALA A 161 26.01 9.95 -8.53
N THR A 162 26.71 8.85 -8.47
CA THR A 162 28.07 8.69 -9.03
C THR A 162 28.03 7.52 -9.99
N HIS A 163 28.47 7.74 -11.24
CA HIS A 163 28.59 6.68 -12.23
C HIS A 163 29.61 5.64 -11.77
N THR A 164 29.22 4.37 -11.80
CA THR A 164 30.07 3.27 -11.30
C THR A 164 30.40 2.25 -12.36
N ARG A 165 29.45 1.96 -13.27
CA ARG A 165 29.63 0.90 -14.27
C ARG A 165 28.88 1.19 -15.54
N PHE A 166 29.39 0.62 -16.63
CA PHE A 166 28.69 0.50 -17.91
C PHE A 166 28.69 -0.97 -18.35
N PHE A 167 27.58 -1.46 -18.84
CA PHE A 167 27.43 -2.79 -19.41
C PHE A 167 26.87 -2.69 -20.83
N SER A 168 27.68 -3.05 -21.82
CA SER A 168 27.25 -3.04 -23.22
C SER A 168 26.34 -4.23 -23.51
N ILE A 169 25.20 -3.96 -24.12
CA ILE A 169 24.26 -4.97 -24.63
C ILE A 169 24.25 -5.02 -26.16
N SER A 170 25.09 -4.27 -26.84
CA SER A 170 25.14 -4.09 -28.31
C SER A 170 25.23 -5.39 -29.10
N ALA A 171 25.80 -6.48 -28.51
CA ALA A 171 25.82 -7.80 -29.14
C ALA A 171 24.45 -8.46 -29.28
N LYS A 172 23.43 -7.94 -28.59
CA LYS A 172 22.06 -8.47 -28.58
C LYS A 172 21.03 -7.42 -28.95
N ASP A 173 21.23 -6.19 -28.45
CA ASP A 173 20.32 -5.08 -28.64
C ASP A 173 21.15 -3.79 -28.80
N ASN A 174 20.91 -3.06 -29.88
CA ASN A 174 21.56 -1.79 -30.14
C ASN A 174 20.60 -0.60 -30.11
N ASN A 175 19.40 -0.81 -29.57
CA ASN A 175 18.38 0.24 -29.44
C ASN A 175 17.52 0.01 -28.19
N PRO A 176 18.13 -0.03 -26.99
CA PRO A 176 17.38 -0.22 -25.76
C PRO A 176 16.53 1.02 -25.45
N GLU A 177 15.23 0.79 -25.20
CA GLU A 177 14.26 1.85 -24.92
C GLU A 177 13.91 1.92 -23.42
N ASP A 178 13.98 0.80 -22.70
CA ASP A 178 13.66 0.78 -21.29
C ASP A 178 14.37 -0.37 -20.57
N ILE A 179 14.39 -0.29 -19.24
CA ILE A 179 15.05 -1.25 -18.35
C ILE A 179 14.18 -1.54 -17.12
N PHE A 180 14.16 -2.78 -16.73
CA PHE A 180 13.47 -3.24 -15.53
C PHE A 180 14.30 -4.28 -14.78
N PHE A 181 14.27 -4.26 -13.45
CA PHE A 181 14.87 -5.29 -12.62
C PHE A 181 13.81 -6.06 -11.83
N LYS A 182 14.04 -7.35 -11.69
CA LYS A 182 13.33 -8.15 -10.71
C LYS A 182 13.58 -7.58 -9.29
N PRO A 183 12.60 -7.60 -8.38
CA PRO A 183 12.72 -6.95 -7.06
C PRO A 183 13.91 -7.39 -6.19
N ASP A 184 14.48 -8.57 -6.44
CA ASP A 184 15.68 -9.08 -5.75
C ASP A 184 17.00 -8.72 -6.47
N GLY A 185 16.94 -8.02 -7.60
CA GLY A 185 18.11 -7.57 -8.37
C GLY A 185 18.86 -8.68 -9.11
N THR A 186 18.35 -9.91 -9.15
CA THR A 186 19.04 -11.06 -9.78
C THR A 186 18.79 -11.19 -11.27
N GLU A 187 17.79 -10.48 -11.79
CA GLU A 187 17.46 -10.46 -13.21
C GLU A 187 17.20 -9.04 -13.69
N MET A 188 17.64 -8.75 -14.90
CA MET A 188 17.43 -7.50 -15.61
C MET A 188 16.74 -7.79 -16.94
N TYR A 189 15.87 -6.89 -17.35
CA TYR A 189 15.16 -6.94 -18.62
C TYR A 189 15.37 -5.63 -19.36
N THR A 190 15.66 -5.72 -20.66
CA THR A 190 15.67 -4.56 -21.56
C THR A 190 14.66 -4.77 -22.67
N ILE A 191 14.02 -3.70 -23.11
CA ILE A 191 13.12 -3.71 -24.27
C ILE A 191 13.72 -2.92 -25.41
N SER A 192 13.55 -3.43 -26.63
CA SER A 192 14.06 -2.85 -27.86
C SER A 192 12.94 -2.59 -28.85
N SER A 193 12.90 -1.37 -29.40
CA SER A 193 11.99 -1.01 -30.49
C SER A 193 12.49 -1.50 -31.86
N PHE A 194 13.80 -1.63 -32.04
CA PHE A 194 14.36 -2.10 -33.32
C PHE A 194 14.22 -3.61 -33.50
N GLY A 195 14.29 -4.38 -32.41
CA GLY A 195 14.17 -5.84 -32.43
C GLY A 195 12.76 -6.32 -32.11
N ASP A 196 11.82 -5.44 -31.79
CA ASP A 196 10.49 -5.77 -31.27
C ASP A 196 10.56 -6.90 -30.24
N ALA A 197 11.41 -6.73 -29.23
CA ALA A 197 11.79 -7.81 -28.34
C ALA A 197 12.08 -7.35 -26.92
N VAL A 198 11.86 -8.26 -25.98
CA VAL A 198 12.32 -8.14 -24.59
C VAL A 198 13.47 -9.11 -24.39
N TYR A 199 14.59 -8.61 -23.90
CA TYR A 199 15.78 -9.38 -23.58
C TYR A 199 15.87 -9.58 -22.07
N GLN A 200 16.30 -10.78 -21.66
CA GLN A 200 16.48 -11.14 -20.26
C GLN A 200 17.96 -11.41 -19.97
N TRP A 201 18.43 -10.91 -18.85
CA TRP A 201 19.80 -11.00 -18.35
C TRP A 201 19.77 -11.51 -16.92
N THR A 202 20.63 -12.48 -16.58
CA THR A 202 20.81 -12.96 -15.21
C THR A 202 22.04 -12.32 -14.61
N LEU A 203 21.94 -11.80 -13.40
CA LEU A 203 23.02 -11.20 -12.63
C LEU A 203 23.50 -12.20 -11.56
N SER A 204 24.78 -12.60 -11.60
CA SER A 204 25.35 -13.48 -10.59
C SER A 204 25.58 -12.79 -9.24
N THR A 205 25.65 -11.46 -9.26
CA THR A 205 25.63 -10.60 -8.08
C THR A 205 24.45 -9.65 -8.23
N ALA A 206 23.49 -9.73 -7.29
CA ALA A 206 22.30 -8.89 -7.34
C ALA A 206 22.66 -7.40 -7.45
N TRP A 207 21.97 -6.68 -8.33
CA TRP A 207 22.14 -5.24 -8.56
C TRP A 207 23.48 -4.83 -9.19
N ASP A 208 24.37 -5.75 -9.56
CA ASP A 208 25.65 -5.47 -10.21
C ASP A 208 25.59 -5.83 -11.69
N ILE A 209 25.40 -4.83 -12.57
CA ILE A 209 25.30 -5.06 -14.03
C ILE A 209 26.57 -5.63 -14.63
N SER A 210 27.75 -5.46 -14.01
CA SER A 210 28.99 -6.08 -14.51
C SER A 210 28.95 -7.60 -14.45
N SER A 211 28.06 -8.17 -13.63
CA SER A 211 27.84 -9.60 -13.49
C SER A 211 26.75 -10.17 -14.41
N ALA A 212 26.16 -9.31 -15.26
CA ALA A 212 25.04 -9.68 -16.12
C ALA A 212 25.49 -10.60 -17.26
N THR A 213 24.70 -11.64 -17.51
CA THR A 213 24.85 -12.56 -18.64
C THR A 213 23.52 -12.70 -19.37
N TYR A 214 23.61 -12.72 -20.72
CA TYR A 214 22.42 -12.92 -21.55
C TYR A 214 21.78 -14.28 -21.29
N THR A 215 20.49 -14.30 -21.08
CA THR A 215 19.71 -15.51 -20.78
C THR A 215 18.81 -15.89 -21.94
N SER A 216 17.93 -14.96 -22.37
CA SER A 216 16.92 -15.25 -23.38
C SER A 216 16.38 -13.97 -24.02
N VAL A 217 15.66 -14.16 -25.14
CA VAL A 217 14.91 -13.09 -25.83
C VAL A 217 13.49 -13.58 -26.12
N LYS A 218 12.54 -12.67 -25.98
CA LYS A 218 11.16 -12.86 -26.41
C LYS A 218 10.79 -11.81 -27.44
N SER A 219 10.56 -12.24 -28.69
CA SER A 219 10.00 -11.35 -29.70
C SER A 219 8.54 -11.03 -29.38
N VAL A 220 8.18 -9.77 -29.54
CA VAL A 220 6.81 -9.22 -29.42
C VAL A 220 6.28 -8.68 -30.75
N ALA A 221 7.02 -8.85 -31.84
CA ALA A 221 6.66 -8.37 -33.18
C ALA A 221 5.26 -8.82 -33.66
N ALA A 222 4.81 -10.00 -33.25
CA ALA A 222 3.47 -10.48 -33.60
C ALA A 222 2.32 -9.79 -32.84
N GLN A 223 2.63 -9.10 -31.74
CA GLN A 223 1.70 -8.33 -30.92
C GLN A 223 1.72 -6.84 -31.27
N ASP A 224 2.80 -6.34 -31.86
CA ASP A 224 3.01 -4.96 -32.25
C ASP A 224 2.73 -4.75 -33.75
N THR A 225 1.55 -5.17 -34.19
CA THR A 225 1.08 -4.98 -35.58
C THR A 225 -0.01 -3.91 -35.62
N ALA A 226 0.29 -2.70 -35.17
CA ALA A 226 -0.65 -1.58 -35.30
C ALA A 226 -0.51 -0.85 -36.63
#